data_5ff134be65d515b4aa43d96e96df2ad7
#
_entry.id   5ff134be65d515b4aa43d96e96df2ad7
#
_cell.length_a   1.000
_cell.length_b   1.000
_cell.length_c   1.000
_cell.angle_alpha   90.00
_cell.angle_beta   90.00
_cell.angle_gamma   90.00
#
_symmetry.space_group_name_H-M   'P 1'
#
loop_
_entity.id
_entity.type
_entity.pdbx_description
1 polymer ?
#
loop_
_entity_poly.entity_id
_entity_poly.type
_entity_poly.pdbx_seq_one_letter_code
_entity_poly.pdbx_strand_id
1 'polypeptide(L)'
;MHKRTTANQQLRAAALPALLVLIIMWLVYWADFLFPIDFQRYGLQAQYIKGLRGIVLMPWIHAHNDIKHILNNSLPTFLLLTLLFQSYKEIAWRVFGMSWLFTGALLWFIGGSNGAIHIGMRGVIYALTGFLFTSGVLRKYLPLQALSLFIVFLYGSMIWGVFPTQPRVSWQGHLSGLIVGVVLAFVYRKQGPQRPKYQYEIEKELGIEPPDFEGDLQRAIEAELAQTEQAPPIVVYDYKKND
;
A
#
# COMPACT_ATOMS: atom_id res chain seq x y z
N MET A 1 -11.63 17.98 -23.53
CA MET A 1 -11.60 16.52 -23.71
C MET A 1 -10.43 15.94 -22.92
N HIS A 2 -10.66 15.36 -21.73
CA HIS A 2 -9.63 14.66 -20.97
C HIS A 2 -9.44 13.28 -21.62
N LYS A 3 -8.30 13.04 -22.30
CA LYS A 3 -7.97 11.70 -22.81
C LYS A 3 -7.87 10.74 -21.61
N ARG A 4 -8.78 9.77 -21.51
CA ARG A 4 -8.66 8.68 -20.53
C ARG A 4 -7.36 7.91 -20.85
N THR A 5 -6.39 8.00 -19.96
CA THR A 5 -5.16 7.19 -20.05
C THR A 5 -5.52 5.72 -19.96
N THR A 6 -4.98 4.89 -20.85
CA THR A 6 -5.20 3.44 -20.79
C THR A 6 -4.48 2.83 -19.57
N ALA A 7 -4.96 1.66 -19.11
CA ALA A 7 -4.32 0.95 -17.98
C ALA A 7 -2.81 0.72 -18.21
N ASN A 8 -2.42 0.39 -19.47
CA ASN A 8 -1.02 0.22 -19.84
C ASN A 8 -0.19 1.52 -19.72
N GLN A 9 -0.78 2.68 -20.05
CA GLN A 9 -0.11 3.96 -19.89
C GLN A 9 0.08 4.33 -18.43
N GLN A 10 -0.91 4.03 -17.58
CA GLN A 10 -0.82 4.24 -16.13
C GLN A 10 0.25 3.37 -15.49
N LEU A 11 0.30 2.08 -15.86
CA LEU A 11 1.31 1.15 -15.37
C LEU A 11 2.73 1.58 -15.79
N ARG A 12 2.93 1.95 -17.05
CA ARG A 12 4.22 2.46 -17.53
C ARG A 12 4.64 3.72 -16.78
N ALA A 13 3.72 4.66 -16.56
CA ALA A 13 4.00 5.88 -15.80
C ALA A 13 4.38 5.59 -14.34
N ALA A 14 3.79 4.55 -13.73
CA ALA A 14 4.13 4.12 -12.38
C ALA A 14 5.46 3.37 -12.30
N ALA A 15 5.81 2.60 -13.33
CA ALA A 15 7.06 1.84 -13.38
C ALA A 15 8.30 2.71 -13.66
N LEU A 16 8.15 3.85 -14.35
CA LEU A 16 9.26 4.73 -14.69
C LEU A 16 10.06 5.24 -13.47
N PRO A 17 9.44 5.78 -12.41
CA PRO A 17 10.16 6.18 -11.20
C PRO A 17 10.86 5.00 -10.51
N ALA A 18 10.23 3.82 -10.48
CA ALA A 18 10.82 2.62 -9.92
C ALA A 18 12.06 2.18 -10.70
N LEU A 19 11.99 2.22 -12.03
CA LEU A 19 13.12 1.90 -12.90
C LEU A 19 14.27 2.91 -12.72
N LEU A 20 13.97 4.21 -12.61
CA LEU A 20 14.96 5.23 -12.34
C LEU A 20 15.74 4.96 -11.04
N VAL A 21 15.02 4.60 -9.96
CA VAL A 21 15.65 4.25 -8.68
C VAL A 21 16.56 3.03 -8.85
N LEU A 22 16.13 1.99 -9.59
CA LEU A 22 16.98 0.83 -9.87
C LEU A 22 18.22 1.21 -10.67
N ILE A 23 18.07 2.01 -11.72
CA ILE A 23 19.20 2.45 -12.54
C ILE A 23 20.25 3.15 -11.66
N ILE A 24 19.82 4.07 -10.77
CA ILE A 24 20.73 4.75 -9.85
C ILE A 24 21.42 3.75 -8.92
N MET A 25 20.69 2.79 -8.34
CA MET A 25 21.29 1.75 -7.49
C MET A 25 22.37 0.94 -8.23
N TRP A 26 22.07 0.52 -9.46
CA TRP A 26 23.01 -0.24 -10.26
C TRP A 26 24.20 0.60 -10.76
N LEU A 27 23.99 1.86 -11.08
CA LEU A 27 25.10 2.77 -11.43
C LEU A 27 26.06 2.96 -10.26
N VAL A 28 25.54 3.15 -9.03
CA VAL A 28 26.37 3.24 -7.82
C VAL A 28 27.12 1.93 -7.57
N TYR A 29 26.46 0.78 -7.74
CA TYR A 29 27.08 -0.53 -7.58
C TYR A 29 28.23 -0.73 -8.58
N TRP A 30 28.02 -0.45 -9.87
CA TRP A 30 29.04 -0.58 -10.88
C TRP A 30 30.17 0.44 -10.71
N ALA A 31 29.86 1.64 -10.24
CA ALA A 31 30.89 2.63 -9.91
C ALA A 31 31.79 2.14 -8.77
N ASP A 32 31.21 1.54 -7.70
CA ASP A 32 31.99 0.96 -6.59
C ASP A 32 32.83 -0.26 -7.04
N PHE A 33 32.32 -1.03 -8.02
CA PHE A 33 33.02 -2.20 -8.56
C PHE A 33 34.18 -1.83 -9.51
N LEU A 34 33.98 -0.81 -10.35
CA LEU A 34 34.94 -0.43 -11.40
C LEU A 34 36.04 0.52 -10.95
N PHE A 35 35.75 1.35 -9.93
CA PHE A 35 36.70 2.32 -9.42
C PHE A 35 37.23 1.89 -8.04
N PRO A 36 38.49 2.21 -7.69
CA PRO A 36 39.07 1.83 -6.40
C PRO A 36 38.54 2.71 -5.25
N ILE A 37 37.22 2.91 -5.22
CA ILE A 37 36.54 3.74 -4.24
C ILE A 37 35.66 2.79 -3.42
N ASP A 38 35.98 2.61 -2.14
CA ASP A 38 35.13 1.87 -1.21
C ASP A 38 33.95 2.74 -0.79
N PHE A 39 32.82 2.64 -1.51
CA PHE A 39 31.61 3.39 -1.15
C PHE A 39 30.95 2.91 0.15
N GLN A 40 31.22 1.69 0.60
CA GLN A 40 30.64 1.15 1.84
C GLN A 40 30.98 2.03 3.05
N ARG A 41 32.18 2.67 3.08
CA ARG A 41 32.58 3.63 4.12
C ARG A 41 31.67 4.85 4.25
N TYR A 42 30.83 5.14 3.24
CA TYR A 42 29.83 6.23 3.26
C TYR A 42 28.45 5.74 3.72
N GLY A 43 28.32 4.48 4.06
CA GLY A 43 27.11 3.93 4.65
C GLY A 43 26.76 4.56 6.00
N LEU A 44 25.63 4.20 6.53
CA LEU A 44 25.17 4.72 7.81
C LEU A 44 25.87 3.98 8.95
N GLN A 45 26.54 4.73 9.81
CA GLN A 45 27.12 4.27 11.06
C GLN A 45 26.33 4.89 12.21
N ALA A 46 25.56 4.05 12.92
CA ALA A 46 24.65 4.54 13.96
C ALA A 46 25.42 5.21 15.10
N GLN A 47 24.88 6.31 15.62
CA GLN A 47 25.41 7.11 16.73
C GLN A 47 26.79 7.77 16.49
N TYR A 48 27.33 7.68 15.27
CA TYR A 48 28.55 8.38 14.88
C TYR A 48 28.22 9.56 13.97
N ILE A 49 28.82 10.73 14.23
CA ILE A 49 28.60 11.95 13.41
C ILE A 49 28.94 11.69 11.94
N LYS A 50 30.04 10.98 11.66
CA LYS A 50 30.41 10.60 10.29
C LYS A 50 29.35 9.71 9.60
N GLY A 51 28.55 8.98 10.37
CA GLY A 51 27.46 8.13 9.87
C GLY A 51 26.21 8.88 9.42
N LEU A 52 26.05 10.15 9.79
CA LEU A 52 24.89 10.98 9.37
C LEU A 52 24.74 11.08 7.85
N ARG A 53 25.84 11.13 7.10
CA ARG A 53 25.80 11.11 5.63
C ARG A 53 25.13 9.83 5.08
N GLY A 54 25.25 8.74 5.83
CA GLY A 54 24.63 7.47 5.48
C GLY A 54 23.09 7.50 5.53
N ILE A 55 22.47 8.46 6.21
CA ILE A 55 21.01 8.66 6.17
C ILE A 55 20.56 8.85 4.71
N VAL A 56 21.34 9.58 3.93
CA VAL A 56 21.06 9.85 2.51
C VAL A 56 21.67 8.78 1.60
N LEU A 57 22.89 8.31 1.90
CA LEU A 57 23.66 7.49 0.97
C LEU A 57 23.40 6.00 1.12
N MET A 58 23.07 5.51 2.32
CA MET A 58 22.92 4.09 2.65
C MET A 58 22.07 3.30 1.64
N PRO A 59 20.88 3.75 1.21
CA PRO A 59 20.02 2.94 0.35
C PRO A 59 20.59 2.68 -1.04
N TRP A 60 21.50 3.53 -1.50
CA TRP A 60 22.12 3.45 -2.82
C TRP A 60 23.34 2.55 -2.85
N ILE A 61 24.02 2.38 -1.71
CA ILE A 61 25.28 1.65 -1.59
C ILE A 61 24.99 0.17 -1.38
N HIS A 62 25.62 -0.70 -2.17
CA HIS A 62 25.56 -2.14 -2.06
C HIS A 62 26.98 -2.71 -2.14
N ALA A 63 27.24 -3.79 -1.39
CA ALA A 63 28.56 -4.41 -1.38
C ALA A 63 28.95 -4.90 -2.77
N HIS A 64 30.03 -4.40 -3.34
CA HIS A 64 30.49 -4.75 -4.68
C HIS A 64 30.95 -6.22 -4.81
N ASN A 65 31.28 -6.87 -3.71
CA ASN A 65 31.67 -8.27 -3.64
C ASN A 65 30.48 -9.23 -3.42
N ASP A 66 29.24 -8.71 -3.32
CA ASP A 66 28.04 -9.50 -3.12
C ASP A 66 26.92 -9.05 -4.06
N ILE A 67 26.94 -9.55 -5.29
CA ILE A 67 25.90 -9.27 -6.29
C ILE A 67 24.50 -9.73 -5.84
N LYS A 68 24.42 -10.76 -4.98
CA LYS A 68 23.14 -11.22 -4.44
C LYS A 68 22.47 -10.15 -3.58
N HIS A 69 23.26 -9.33 -2.90
CA HIS A 69 22.75 -8.25 -2.09
C HIS A 69 21.94 -7.24 -2.92
N ILE A 70 22.51 -6.73 -4.02
CA ILE A 70 21.79 -5.78 -4.88
C ILE A 70 20.63 -6.45 -5.63
N LEU A 71 20.79 -7.69 -6.12
CA LEU A 71 19.71 -8.43 -6.78
C LEU A 71 18.51 -8.64 -5.86
N ASN A 72 18.75 -9.06 -4.60
CA ASN A 72 17.69 -9.26 -3.59
C ASN A 72 16.98 -7.96 -3.17
N ASN A 73 17.61 -6.80 -3.39
CA ASN A 73 16.97 -5.51 -3.19
C ASN A 73 16.25 -5.00 -4.45
N SER A 74 16.70 -5.40 -5.65
CA SER A 74 16.19 -4.87 -6.92
C SER A 74 14.72 -5.20 -7.16
N LEU A 75 14.34 -6.47 -7.08
CA LEU A 75 12.97 -6.89 -7.35
C LEU A 75 11.97 -6.29 -6.36
N PRO A 76 12.17 -6.36 -5.02
CA PRO A 76 11.28 -5.72 -4.07
C PRO A 76 11.18 -4.20 -4.27
N THR A 77 12.30 -3.52 -4.52
CA THR A 77 12.32 -2.07 -4.76
C THR A 77 11.47 -1.72 -5.97
N PHE A 78 11.66 -2.43 -7.09
CA PHE A 78 10.89 -2.20 -8.32
C PHE A 78 9.39 -2.42 -8.10
N LEU A 79 9.01 -3.55 -7.52
CA LEU A 79 7.61 -3.90 -7.31
C LEU A 79 6.92 -2.92 -6.35
N LEU A 80 7.52 -2.68 -5.18
CA LEU A 80 6.90 -1.82 -4.15
C LEU A 80 6.78 -0.37 -4.60
N LEU A 81 7.80 0.17 -5.29
CA LEU A 81 7.73 1.51 -5.86
C LEU A 81 6.68 1.58 -6.98
N THR A 82 6.64 0.60 -7.89
CA THR A 82 5.61 0.57 -8.94
C THR A 82 4.21 0.54 -8.33
N LEU A 83 3.97 -0.28 -7.32
CA LEU A 83 2.69 -0.35 -6.60
C LEU A 83 2.37 0.96 -5.87
N LEU A 84 3.37 1.59 -5.26
CA LEU A 84 3.22 2.91 -4.63
C LEU A 84 2.82 3.97 -5.65
N PHE A 85 3.54 4.10 -6.76
CA PHE A 85 3.25 5.09 -7.80
C PHE A 85 1.95 4.80 -8.55
N GLN A 86 1.56 3.53 -8.69
CA GLN A 86 0.30 3.14 -9.29
C GLN A 86 -0.89 3.48 -8.39
N SER A 87 -0.81 3.15 -7.11
CA SER A 87 -1.94 3.22 -6.19
C SER A 87 -2.02 4.54 -5.42
N TYR A 88 -0.89 5.23 -5.20
CA TYR A 88 -0.77 6.42 -4.36
C TYR A 88 -0.07 7.58 -5.07
N LYS A 89 -0.26 7.70 -6.40
CA LYS A 89 0.47 8.64 -7.29
C LYS A 89 0.61 10.06 -6.75
N GLU A 90 -0.40 10.58 -6.05
CA GLU A 90 -0.44 11.97 -5.53
C GLU A 90 0.55 12.20 -4.38
N ILE A 91 0.83 11.16 -3.61
CA ILE A 91 1.70 11.22 -2.43
C ILE A 91 2.95 10.34 -2.57
N ALA A 92 3.10 9.60 -3.67
CA ALA A 92 4.13 8.58 -3.84
C ALA A 92 5.55 9.12 -3.62
N TRP A 93 5.91 10.26 -4.22
CA TRP A 93 7.23 10.87 -4.02
C TRP A 93 7.48 11.28 -2.58
N ARG A 94 6.46 11.83 -1.90
CA ARG A 94 6.57 12.20 -0.48
C ARG A 94 6.75 10.97 0.40
N VAL A 95 5.96 9.93 0.17
CA VAL A 95 6.08 8.67 0.91
C VAL A 95 7.44 8.03 0.69
N PHE A 96 7.92 7.94 -0.56
CA PHE A 96 9.23 7.38 -0.86
C PHE A 96 10.36 8.17 -0.20
N GLY A 97 10.39 9.50 -0.38
CA GLY A 97 11.42 10.35 0.19
C GLY A 97 11.45 10.32 1.72
N MET A 98 10.27 10.36 2.37
CA MET A 98 10.17 10.24 3.82
C MET A 98 10.52 8.85 4.32
N SER A 99 10.12 7.79 3.61
CA SER A 99 10.54 6.41 3.92
C SER A 99 12.05 6.28 3.92
N TRP A 100 12.71 6.85 2.91
CA TRP A 100 14.16 6.85 2.80
C TRP A 100 14.81 7.61 3.97
N LEU A 101 14.49 8.91 4.13
CA LEU A 101 15.16 9.78 5.10
C LEU A 101 14.89 9.39 6.54
N PHE A 102 13.63 9.14 6.90
CA PHE A 102 13.27 8.82 8.28
C PHE A 102 13.69 7.40 8.70
N THR A 103 13.75 6.44 7.77
CA THR A 103 14.32 5.13 8.06
C THR A 103 15.80 5.26 8.43
N GLY A 104 16.57 6.03 7.65
CA GLY A 104 17.97 6.29 7.95
C GLY A 104 18.14 7.06 9.27
N ALA A 105 17.33 8.10 9.49
CA ALA A 105 17.38 8.87 10.73
C ALA A 105 17.06 7.98 11.94
N LEU A 106 15.97 7.21 11.91
CA LEU A 106 15.61 6.32 13.02
C LEU A 106 16.67 5.25 13.26
N LEU A 107 17.20 4.64 12.18
CA LEU A 107 18.30 3.68 12.28
C LEU A 107 19.56 4.32 12.93
N TRP A 108 19.86 5.57 12.63
CA TRP A 108 21.00 6.26 13.25
C TRP A 108 20.83 6.34 14.78
N PHE A 109 19.61 6.53 15.28
CA PHE A 109 19.34 6.57 16.73
C PHE A 109 19.36 5.20 17.38
N ILE A 110 18.76 4.15 16.75
CA ILE A 110 18.55 2.84 17.40
C ILE A 110 19.52 1.76 16.94
N GLY A 111 20.38 2.01 15.95
CA GLY A 111 21.24 1.02 15.33
C GLY A 111 22.40 0.50 16.20
N GLY A 112 22.56 1.09 17.39
CA GLY A 112 23.64 0.73 18.33
C GLY A 112 25.01 1.32 17.96
N SER A 113 25.90 1.41 18.94
CA SER A 113 27.23 2.05 18.81
C SER A 113 28.37 1.05 18.56
N ASN A 114 28.07 -0.11 17.97
CA ASN A 114 29.03 -1.19 17.70
C ASN A 114 29.98 -0.93 16.51
N GLY A 115 29.86 0.25 15.86
CA GLY A 115 30.68 0.63 14.71
C GLY A 115 30.26 -0.02 13.39
N ALA A 116 29.21 -0.81 13.35
CA ALA A 116 28.71 -1.43 12.12
C ALA A 116 28.26 -0.38 11.10
N ILE A 117 28.59 -0.62 9.84
CA ILE A 117 28.17 0.24 8.72
C ILE A 117 26.99 -0.44 8.03
N HIS A 118 25.86 0.28 7.97
CA HIS A 118 24.65 -0.18 7.33
C HIS A 118 24.59 0.35 5.89
N ILE A 119 24.28 -0.55 4.94
CA ILE A 119 24.15 -0.26 3.50
C ILE A 119 22.95 -1.00 2.92
N GLY A 120 22.45 -0.55 1.77
CA GLY A 120 21.41 -1.19 0.98
C GLY A 120 20.00 -0.64 1.21
N MET A 121 19.12 -0.99 0.28
CA MET A 121 17.75 -0.47 0.18
C MET A 121 16.76 -1.16 1.16
N ARG A 122 17.16 -2.22 1.87
CA ARG A 122 16.24 -3.03 2.68
C ARG A 122 15.41 -2.25 3.69
N GLY A 123 16.01 -1.28 4.37
CA GLY A 123 15.26 -0.41 5.30
C GLY A 123 14.09 0.29 4.61
N VAL A 124 14.32 0.85 3.42
CA VAL A 124 13.27 1.51 2.62
C VAL A 124 12.23 0.50 2.12
N ILE A 125 12.66 -0.70 1.71
CA ILE A 125 11.77 -1.81 1.32
C ILE A 125 10.80 -2.13 2.46
N TYR A 126 11.28 -2.25 3.71
CA TYR A 126 10.43 -2.45 4.87
C TYR A 126 9.47 -1.28 5.14
N ALA A 127 9.93 -0.04 4.91
CA ALA A 127 9.07 1.13 5.04
C ALA A 127 7.95 1.14 4.00
N LEU A 128 8.25 0.83 2.75
CA LEU A 128 7.27 0.73 1.68
C LEU A 128 6.28 -0.43 1.93
N THR A 129 6.77 -1.59 2.37
CA THR A 129 5.94 -2.74 2.76
C THR A 129 4.98 -2.36 3.89
N GLY A 130 5.49 -1.76 4.97
CA GLY A 130 4.70 -1.29 6.11
C GLY A 130 3.66 -0.25 5.71
N PHE A 131 4.05 0.72 4.86
CA PHE A 131 3.14 1.75 4.36
C PHE A 131 2.01 1.16 3.51
N LEU A 132 2.34 0.37 2.48
CA LEU A 132 1.36 -0.19 1.55
C LEU A 132 0.37 -1.12 2.27
N PHE A 133 0.87 -1.97 3.17
CA PHE A 133 0.04 -2.84 3.98
C PHE A 133 -0.90 -2.05 4.88
N THR A 134 -0.34 -1.23 5.77
CA THR A 134 -1.11 -0.50 6.79
C THR A 134 -2.08 0.49 6.15
N SER A 135 -1.64 1.21 5.11
CA SER A 135 -2.48 2.18 4.41
C SER A 135 -3.69 1.54 3.73
N GLY A 136 -3.55 0.34 3.15
CA GLY A 136 -4.66 -0.38 2.54
C GLY A 136 -5.68 -0.86 3.58
N VAL A 137 -5.22 -1.35 4.73
CA VAL A 137 -6.08 -1.75 5.84
C VAL A 137 -6.87 -0.55 6.41
N LEU A 138 -6.18 0.57 6.66
CA LEU A 138 -6.78 1.76 7.27
C LEU A 138 -7.86 2.41 6.41
N ARG A 139 -7.72 2.39 5.09
CA ARG A 139 -8.63 3.09 4.17
C ARG A 139 -9.94 2.36 3.90
N LYS A 140 -10.05 1.08 4.27
CA LYS A 140 -11.27 0.27 4.05
C LYS A 140 -11.80 0.35 2.61
N TYR A 141 -10.88 0.47 1.64
CA TYR A 141 -11.16 0.51 0.22
C TYR A 141 -10.69 -0.79 -0.43
N LEU A 142 -11.62 -1.56 -0.98
CA LEU A 142 -11.38 -2.93 -1.44
C LEU A 142 -10.13 -3.10 -2.33
N PRO A 143 -9.87 -2.25 -3.34
CA PRO A 143 -8.66 -2.37 -4.15
C PRO A 143 -7.36 -2.22 -3.34
N LEU A 144 -7.35 -1.35 -2.32
CA LEU A 144 -6.18 -1.16 -1.47
C LEU A 144 -6.04 -2.26 -0.40
N GLN A 145 -7.15 -2.84 0.04
CA GLN A 145 -7.14 -4.03 0.91
C GLN A 145 -6.62 -5.25 0.15
N ALA A 146 -7.03 -5.43 -1.12
CA ALA A 146 -6.46 -6.45 -1.99
C ALA A 146 -4.94 -6.25 -2.19
N LEU A 147 -4.50 -5.00 -2.37
CA LEU A 147 -3.07 -4.66 -2.41
C LEU A 147 -2.36 -5.03 -1.09
N SER A 148 -2.95 -4.73 0.07
CA SER A 148 -2.38 -5.12 1.37
C SER A 148 -2.22 -6.63 1.49
N LEU A 149 -3.22 -7.40 1.08
CA LEU A 149 -3.18 -8.86 1.08
C LEU A 149 -2.08 -9.38 0.13
N PHE A 150 -1.96 -8.79 -1.05
CA PHE A 150 -0.91 -9.11 -2.00
C PHE A 150 0.50 -8.83 -1.42
N ILE A 151 0.68 -7.73 -0.70
CA ILE A 151 1.94 -7.41 0.01
C ILE A 151 2.25 -8.47 1.08
N VAL A 152 1.26 -8.92 1.85
CA VAL A 152 1.45 -10.01 2.83
C VAL A 152 1.83 -11.32 2.15
N PHE A 153 1.20 -11.64 1.03
CA PHE A 153 1.53 -12.84 0.26
C PHE A 153 2.97 -12.83 -0.25
N LEU A 154 3.44 -11.71 -0.80
CA LEU A 154 4.79 -11.60 -1.35
C LEU A 154 5.88 -11.43 -0.28
N TYR A 155 5.59 -10.64 0.76
CA TYR A 155 6.60 -10.15 1.69
C TYR A 155 6.29 -10.44 3.16
N GLY A 156 5.25 -11.21 3.47
CA GLY A 156 4.88 -11.52 4.85
C GLY A 156 5.98 -12.22 5.65
N SER A 157 6.79 -13.05 4.98
CA SER A 157 7.95 -13.69 5.61
C SER A 157 9.06 -12.72 6.02
N MET A 158 9.10 -11.51 5.44
CA MET A 158 10.06 -10.47 5.84
C MET A 158 9.88 -10.02 7.28
N ILE A 159 8.70 -10.25 7.91
CA ILE A 159 8.49 -9.89 9.32
C ILE A 159 9.55 -10.49 10.25
N TRP A 160 10.07 -11.67 9.92
CA TRP A 160 11.13 -12.30 10.70
C TRP A 160 12.46 -11.54 10.65
N GLY A 161 12.66 -10.72 9.61
CA GLY A 161 13.86 -9.90 9.48
C GLY A 161 13.93 -8.71 10.44
N VAL A 162 12.85 -8.37 11.18
CA VAL A 162 12.88 -7.32 12.21
C VAL A 162 13.39 -7.84 13.58
N PHE A 163 13.64 -9.14 13.67
CA PHE A 163 14.17 -9.76 14.87
C PHE A 163 15.67 -10.08 14.72
N PRO A 164 16.45 -10.10 15.80
CA PRO A 164 17.89 -10.37 15.79
C PRO A 164 18.21 -11.87 15.62
N THR A 165 17.58 -12.51 14.63
CA THR A 165 17.69 -13.96 14.40
C THR A 165 18.82 -14.36 13.47
N GLN A 166 19.32 -13.43 12.65
CA GLN A 166 20.33 -13.71 11.64
C GLN A 166 21.59 -12.84 11.85
N PRO A 167 22.78 -13.45 11.97
CA PRO A 167 24.03 -12.70 12.02
C PRO A 167 24.24 -11.94 10.70
N ARG A 168 24.85 -10.78 10.79
CA ARG A 168 25.17 -9.87 9.65
C ARG A 168 23.94 -9.23 8.96
N VAL A 169 22.73 -9.42 9.49
CA VAL A 169 21.53 -8.72 9.02
C VAL A 169 21.21 -7.57 9.98
N SER A 170 21.06 -6.38 9.41
CA SER A 170 20.67 -5.18 10.19
C SER A 170 19.17 -5.22 10.51
N TRP A 171 18.77 -6.00 11.51
CA TRP A 171 17.38 -6.05 11.96
C TRP A 171 16.87 -4.67 12.42
N GLN A 172 17.75 -3.83 13.01
CA GLN A 172 17.41 -2.47 13.42
C GLN A 172 17.01 -1.61 12.18
N GLY A 173 17.71 -1.78 11.05
CA GLY A 173 17.35 -1.10 9.80
C GLY A 173 16.00 -1.53 9.26
N HIS A 174 15.68 -2.82 9.37
CA HIS A 174 14.38 -3.36 8.99
C HIS A 174 13.26 -2.85 9.91
N LEU A 175 13.47 -2.90 11.21
CA LEU A 175 12.53 -2.39 12.21
C LEU A 175 12.29 -0.89 12.04
N SER A 176 13.38 -0.11 11.85
CA SER A 176 13.27 1.32 11.57
C SER A 176 12.39 1.59 10.35
N GLY A 177 12.61 0.86 9.27
CA GLY A 177 11.80 0.98 8.07
C GLY A 177 10.33 0.63 8.33
N LEU A 178 10.05 -0.51 8.94
CA LEU A 178 8.69 -0.93 9.23
C LEU A 178 7.93 0.12 10.07
N ILE A 179 8.55 0.61 11.15
CA ILE A 179 7.95 1.65 12.01
C ILE A 179 7.64 2.90 11.18
N VAL A 180 8.61 3.39 10.40
CA VAL A 180 8.42 4.58 9.55
C VAL A 180 7.28 4.37 8.56
N GLY A 181 7.22 3.22 7.89
CA GLY A 181 6.14 2.92 6.95
C GLY A 181 4.75 2.93 7.59
N VAL A 182 4.61 2.30 8.76
CA VAL A 182 3.37 2.31 9.54
C VAL A 182 2.99 3.73 9.93
N VAL A 183 3.91 4.51 10.48
CA VAL A 183 3.68 5.91 10.87
C VAL A 183 3.23 6.75 9.66
N LEU A 184 3.91 6.63 8.53
CA LEU A 184 3.53 7.34 7.30
C LEU A 184 2.13 6.96 6.81
N ALA A 185 1.70 5.71 6.98
CA ALA A 185 0.34 5.29 6.64
C ALA A 185 -0.71 6.02 7.49
N PHE A 186 -0.46 6.24 8.78
CA PHE A 186 -1.33 7.04 9.64
C PHE A 186 -1.30 8.53 9.30
N VAL A 187 -0.11 9.09 9.05
CA VAL A 187 0.07 10.51 8.66
C VAL A 187 -0.70 10.83 7.37
N TYR A 188 -0.55 9.95 6.36
CA TYR A 188 -1.16 10.16 5.05
C TYR A 188 -2.55 9.53 4.89
N ARG A 189 -3.20 9.03 5.95
CA ARG A 189 -4.49 8.31 5.88
C ARG A 189 -5.61 9.09 5.17
N LYS A 190 -5.58 10.41 5.27
CA LYS A 190 -6.58 11.31 4.65
C LYS A 190 -6.14 11.88 3.30
N GLN A 191 -4.94 11.55 2.80
CA GLN A 191 -4.38 12.03 1.53
C GLN A 191 -4.21 10.87 0.55
N GLY A 192 -4.26 11.17 -0.76
CA GLY A 192 -4.24 10.15 -1.81
C GLY A 192 -5.59 9.42 -1.95
N PRO A 193 -5.62 8.18 -2.47
CA PRO A 193 -6.86 7.50 -2.78
C PRO A 193 -7.71 7.25 -1.54
N GLN A 194 -8.98 7.61 -1.61
CA GLN A 194 -9.97 7.36 -0.56
C GLN A 194 -11.05 6.41 -1.08
N ARG A 195 -11.76 5.74 -0.18
CA ARG A 195 -12.95 4.97 -0.53
C ARG A 195 -14.00 5.92 -1.12
N PRO A 196 -14.56 5.62 -2.29
CA PRO A 196 -15.73 6.37 -2.79
C PRO A 196 -16.88 6.26 -1.79
N LYS A 197 -17.62 7.34 -1.63
CA LYS A 197 -18.88 7.29 -0.86
C LYS A 197 -19.88 6.41 -1.60
N TYR A 198 -20.58 5.56 -0.85
CA TYR A 198 -21.69 4.79 -1.41
C TYR A 198 -22.90 5.70 -1.64
N GLN A 199 -23.79 5.29 -2.55
CA GLN A 199 -24.97 6.05 -2.90
C GLN A 199 -25.83 6.40 -1.67
N TYR A 200 -26.05 5.43 -0.78
CA TYR A 200 -26.82 5.65 0.46
C TYR A 200 -26.15 6.65 1.43
N GLU A 201 -24.82 6.76 1.43
CA GLU A 201 -24.09 7.74 2.24
C GLU A 201 -24.30 9.16 1.70
N ILE A 202 -24.34 9.29 0.36
CA ILE A 202 -24.60 10.55 -0.33
C ILE A 202 -26.05 10.98 -0.09
N GLU A 203 -26.99 10.05 -0.23
CA GLU A 203 -28.42 10.29 -0.01
C GLU A 203 -28.68 10.74 1.44
N LYS A 204 -28.06 10.07 2.43
CA LYS A 204 -28.13 10.44 3.83
C LYS A 204 -27.57 11.85 4.11
N GLU A 205 -26.45 12.22 3.48
CA GLU A 205 -25.88 13.57 3.59
C GLU A 205 -26.77 14.65 2.96
N LEU A 206 -27.52 14.29 1.91
CA LEU A 206 -28.48 15.17 1.25
C LEU A 206 -29.86 15.22 1.95
N GLY A 207 -30.04 14.46 3.05
CA GLY A 207 -31.32 14.37 3.74
C GLY A 207 -32.39 13.61 2.97
N ILE A 208 -31.99 12.80 1.98
CA ILE A 208 -32.88 11.94 1.22
C ILE A 208 -33.17 10.70 2.08
N GLU A 209 -34.41 10.54 2.49
CA GLU A 209 -34.82 9.34 3.20
C GLU A 209 -34.83 8.12 2.27
N PRO A 210 -34.33 6.96 2.74
CA PRO A 210 -34.39 5.74 1.94
C PRO A 210 -35.86 5.38 1.65
N PRO A 211 -36.16 4.75 0.49
CA PRO A 211 -37.49 4.29 0.17
C PRO A 211 -38.02 3.35 1.27
N ASP A 212 -39.24 3.60 1.73
CA ASP A 212 -39.92 2.75 2.70
C ASP A 212 -40.51 1.52 1.99
N PHE A 213 -39.65 0.61 1.53
CA PHE A 213 -40.06 -0.60 0.80
C PHE A 213 -41.02 -1.48 1.60
N GLU A 214 -40.87 -1.54 2.93
CA GLU A 214 -41.71 -2.34 3.81
C GLU A 214 -43.12 -1.73 3.92
N GLY A 215 -43.21 -0.43 4.14
CA GLY A 215 -44.48 0.27 4.20
C GLY A 215 -45.16 0.35 2.81
N ASP A 216 -44.42 0.51 1.73
CA ASP A 216 -44.97 0.48 0.36
C ASP A 216 -45.54 -0.91 0.02
N LEU A 217 -44.84 -1.98 0.40
CA LEU A 217 -45.32 -3.34 0.22
C LEU A 217 -46.58 -3.60 1.06
N GLN A 218 -46.60 -3.13 2.30
CA GLN A 218 -47.77 -3.31 3.17
C GLN A 218 -48.99 -2.55 2.65
N ARG A 219 -48.81 -1.32 2.19
CA ARG A 219 -49.87 -0.54 1.52
C ARG A 219 -50.38 -1.23 0.24
N ALA A 220 -49.48 -1.83 -0.55
CA ALA A 220 -49.89 -2.57 -1.75
C ALA A 220 -50.73 -3.83 -1.41
N ILE A 221 -50.32 -4.58 -0.39
CA ILE A 221 -51.07 -5.76 0.09
C ILE A 221 -52.44 -5.34 0.63
N GLU A 222 -52.54 -4.32 1.45
CA GLU A 222 -53.80 -3.81 1.99
C GLU A 222 -54.73 -3.34 0.87
N ALA A 223 -54.22 -2.66 -0.16
CA ALA A 223 -54.99 -2.25 -1.32
C ALA A 223 -55.54 -3.41 -2.13
N GLU A 224 -54.74 -4.48 -2.29
CA GLU A 224 -55.17 -5.72 -3.00
C GLU A 224 -56.24 -6.47 -2.20
N LEU A 225 -56.08 -6.58 -0.88
CA LEU A 225 -57.08 -7.18 -0.01
C LEU A 225 -58.41 -6.43 -0.06
N ALA A 226 -58.38 -5.11 0.01
CA ALA A 226 -59.59 -4.25 -0.05
C ALA A 226 -60.31 -4.39 -1.40
N GLN A 227 -59.58 -4.59 -2.52
CA GLN A 227 -60.17 -4.85 -3.81
C GLN A 227 -60.83 -6.26 -3.88
N THR A 228 -60.22 -7.24 -3.21
CA THR A 228 -60.75 -8.60 -3.17
C THR A 228 -62.03 -8.69 -2.31
N GLU A 229 -62.13 -7.96 -1.24
CA GLU A 229 -63.36 -7.85 -0.41
C GLU A 229 -64.53 -7.18 -1.13
N GLN A 230 -64.25 -6.29 -2.08
CA GLN A 230 -65.28 -5.60 -2.89
C GLN A 230 -65.66 -6.42 -4.18
N ALA A 231 -65.00 -7.55 -4.43
CA ALA A 231 -65.32 -8.36 -5.57
C ALA A 231 -66.76 -8.95 -5.42
N PRO A 232 -67.60 -8.92 -6.44
CA PRO A 232 -68.92 -9.51 -6.39
C PRO A 232 -68.81 -11.04 -6.13
N PRO A 233 -69.76 -11.60 -5.35
CA PRO A 233 -69.68 -13.02 -5.00
C PRO A 233 -69.69 -13.88 -6.28
N ILE A 234 -68.79 -14.86 -6.29
CA ILE A 234 -68.70 -15.81 -7.40
C ILE A 234 -70.02 -16.58 -7.46
N VAL A 235 -70.82 -16.33 -8.49
CA VAL A 235 -72.02 -17.07 -8.71
C VAL A 235 -71.69 -18.43 -9.35
N VAL A 236 -71.66 -19.47 -8.52
CA VAL A 236 -71.49 -20.87 -9.02
C VAL A 236 -72.81 -21.35 -9.60
N TYR A 237 -72.86 -21.46 -10.91
CA TYR A 237 -74.04 -22.10 -11.60
C TYR A 237 -73.92 -23.62 -11.52
N ASP A 238 -74.77 -24.20 -10.72
CA ASP A 238 -74.93 -25.68 -10.66
C ASP A 238 -75.78 -26.15 -11.84
N TYR A 239 -75.14 -26.64 -12.85
CA TYR A 239 -75.87 -27.25 -14.04
C TYR A 239 -76.37 -28.65 -13.69
N LYS A 240 -77.61 -28.71 -13.24
CA LYS A 240 -78.32 -30.04 -13.21
C LYS A 240 -78.62 -30.51 -14.62
N LYS A 241 -77.94 -31.54 -15.07
CA LYS A 241 -78.36 -32.32 -16.26
C LYS A 241 -79.68 -32.94 -15.97
N ASN A 242 -80.77 -32.52 -16.64
CA ASN A 242 -82.02 -33.28 -16.67
C ASN A 242 -81.78 -34.49 -17.57
N ASP A 243 -81.92 -35.69 -16.99
CA ASP A 243 -81.98 -36.95 -17.69
C ASP A 243 -83.34 -37.08 -18.42
#